data_c2e6c906fde46caec8b13a22a9505801
#
_entry.id   c2e6c906fde46caec8b13a22a9505801
#
_cell.length_a   1.000
_cell.length_b   1.000
_cell.length_c   1.000
_cell.angle_alpha   90.00
_cell.angle_beta   90.00
_cell.angle_gamma   90.00
#
_symmetry.space_group_name_H-M   'P 1'
#
loop_
_entity.id
_entity.type
_entity.pdbx_description
1 polymer ?
#
loop_
_entity_poly.entity_id
_entity_poly.type
_entity_poly.pdbx_seq_one_letter_code
_entity_poly.pdbx_strand_id
1 'polypeptide(L)'
;MKPSQKQTQKQPHFSKDSAKKSDFSAKNDRRSVSRTVRVETANTKKSVVNSDNKFLSKPKAKPVLKASNQPKVEGEKLQKVLARAGQGSRREIETMIAASRVSVEGKIATLGDRIDVHSGVKVRIDGQIINLSHAQKEICRVLMYYKPEGELCTRSDPEGRATVFDRLPRLTGSRWIAVGRLDINTSGLLLFTTDGELANRLMHPSREVEREYSVRVFGQVDDAMLARLRKGVQLEDGPANFKEIKFTGGVGINQWYDVTLMEGRNREVRRLWESQGIQVSRLIRIRYGNIKLMKGLPRGGWEEMDLENVNYLRELVGLPAETETKLDITQPRRRPKSGQIRKAVKRYSELSKRYKK
;
A
#
# COMPACT_ATOMS: atom_id res chain seq x y z
N MET A 1 -42.92 31.29 50.04
CA MET A 1 -43.96 30.31 50.52
C MET A 1 -44.05 29.19 49.49
N LYS A 2 -43.54 28.05 49.84
CA LYS A 2 -44.01 26.65 49.76
C LYS A 2 -44.73 26.14 48.48
N PRO A 3 -44.64 24.83 48.21
CA PRO A 3 -43.62 23.84 48.54
C PRO A 3 -43.26 22.88 47.36
N SER A 4 -42.22 22.17 47.60
CA SER A 4 -41.70 20.92 47.09
C SER A 4 -42.73 19.82 46.75
N GLN A 5 -42.53 19.12 45.64
CA GLN A 5 -43.00 17.74 45.48
C GLN A 5 -41.89 16.81 44.99
N LYS A 6 -41.60 15.84 45.85
CA LYS A 6 -40.77 14.68 45.59
C LYS A 6 -41.51 13.70 44.66
N GLN A 7 -40.86 13.16 43.65
CA GLN A 7 -41.31 11.94 42.99
C GLN A 7 -40.24 10.86 43.09
N THR A 8 -40.68 9.76 43.60
CA THR A 8 -40.04 8.51 43.94
C THR A 8 -39.65 7.73 42.71
N GLN A 9 -38.42 7.23 42.70
CA GLN A 9 -37.93 6.24 41.73
C GLN A 9 -38.48 4.85 42.06
N LYS A 10 -39.04 4.16 41.07
CA LYS A 10 -39.34 2.71 41.10
C LYS A 10 -38.26 1.98 40.28
N GLN A 11 -37.57 1.06 40.91
CA GLN A 11 -36.72 0.06 40.29
C GLN A 11 -37.60 -1.11 39.79
N PRO A 12 -37.26 -1.76 38.66
CA PRO A 12 -37.83 -3.05 38.33
C PRO A 12 -36.97 -4.23 38.80
N HIS A 13 -37.61 -5.17 39.43
CA HIS A 13 -37.14 -6.47 39.87
C HIS A 13 -36.67 -7.33 38.71
N PHE A 14 -35.55 -8.01 38.89
CA PHE A 14 -35.12 -9.15 38.07
C PHE A 14 -35.52 -10.43 38.74
N SER A 15 -36.36 -11.24 38.06
CA SER A 15 -36.68 -12.63 38.44
C SER A 15 -35.67 -13.58 37.78
N LYS A 16 -35.16 -14.50 38.60
CA LYS A 16 -34.37 -15.67 38.22
C LYS A 16 -35.31 -16.79 37.75
N ASP A 17 -34.99 -17.44 36.63
CA ASP A 17 -35.38 -18.83 36.33
C ASP A 17 -34.27 -19.47 35.52
N SER A 18 -33.57 -20.32 36.12
CA SER A 18 -33.42 -21.77 36.12
C SER A 18 -33.11 -22.45 34.78
N ALA A 19 -31.92 -22.96 34.80
CA ALA A 19 -31.27 -24.08 34.14
C ALA A 19 -32.12 -25.09 33.31
N LYS A 20 -31.59 -25.43 32.13
CA LYS A 20 -31.65 -26.80 31.62
C LYS A 20 -30.33 -27.21 30.99
N LYS A 21 -29.69 -28.17 31.64
CA LYS A 21 -28.61 -29.01 31.09
C LYS A 21 -29.19 -29.93 30.04
N SER A 22 -28.49 -30.15 28.96
CA SER A 22 -28.60 -31.37 28.18
C SER A 22 -27.21 -31.87 27.84
N ASP A 23 -26.83 -32.96 28.50
CA ASP A 23 -25.73 -33.84 28.23
C ASP A 23 -25.90 -34.49 26.85
N PHE A 24 -24.85 -34.51 26.06
CA PHE A 24 -24.68 -35.54 25.05
C PHE A 24 -23.23 -36.07 25.15
N SER A 25 -23.16 -37.26 25.68
CA SER A 25 -21.98 -38.07 25.81
C SER A 25 -21.76 -38.93 24.58
N ALA A 26 -20.53 -39.15 24.27
CA ALA A 26 -19.86 -40.37 23.85
C ALA A 26 -19.94 -40.78 22.39
N LYS A 27 -18.88 -41.12 21.75
CA LYS A 27 -18.18 -42.39 21.89
C LYS A 27 -16.87 -42.34 21.10
N ASN A 28 -15.86 -42.84 21.77
CA ASN A 28 -14.56 -43.30 21.20
C ASN A 28 -14.77 -44.27 20.05
N ASP A 29 -13.95 -44.20 19.04
CA ASP A 29 -13.33 -45.40 18.50
C ASP A 29 -11.88 -45.11 18.03
N ARG A 30 -10.98 -45.80 18.71
CA ARG A 30 -9.58 -45.93 18.42
C ARG A 30 -9.38 -46.95 17.30
N ARG A 31 -8.59 -46.63 16.30
CA ARG A 31 -7.75 -47.64 15.62
C ARG A 31 -6.40 -47.03 15.24
N SER A 32 -5.42 -47.41 16.00
CA SER A 32 -4.02 -47.32 15.75
C SER A 32 -3.62 -48.37 14.69
N VAL A 33 -2.84 -47.98 13.70
CA VAL A 33 -1.98 -48.89 12.98
C VAL A 33 -0.61 -48.24 12.84
N SER A 34 0.29 -48.66 13.72
CA SER A 34 1.72 -48.49 13.61
C SER A 34 2.28 -49.41 12.55
N ARG A 35 3.12 -48.89 11.69
CA ARG A 35 4.03 -49.76 10.89
C ARG A 35 5.43 -49.12 10.85
N THR A 36 6.23 -49.66 11.72
CA THR A 36 7.67 -49.46 11.81
C THR A 36 8.29 -50.26 10.66
N VAL A 37 9.16 -49.68 9.88
CA VAL A 37 10.12 -50.40 9.04
C VAL A 37 11.53 -49.97 9.38
N ARG A 38 12.28 -50.90 9.77
CA ARG A 38 13.65 -50.90 10.28
C ARG A 38 14.62 -50.66 9.12
N VAL A 39 15.62 -49.84 9.38
CA VAL A 39 16.80 -49.65 8.53
C VAL A 39 17.81 -50.73 8.91
N GLU A 40 18.31 -51.48 7.95
CA GLU A 40 19.54 -52.27 8.11
C GLU A 40 20.64 -51.68 7.23
N THR A 41 21.72 -51.37 7.91
CA THR A 41 23.01 -51.01 7.36
C THR A 41 23.80 -52.27 6.99
N ALA A 42 24.37 -52.32 5.79
CA ALA A 42 25.46 -53.25 5.50
C ALA A 42 26.54 -52.54 4.66
N ASN A 43 27.68 -52.51 5.28
CA ASN A 43 28.96 -52.07 4.76
C ASN A 43 29.62 -53.28 4.09
N THR A 44 30.16 -53.20 2.88
CA THR A 44 31.34 -54.06 2.47
C THR A 44 32.13 -53.43 1.31
N LYS A 45 33.42 -53.61 1.42
CA LYS A 45 34.54 -53.02 0.70
C LYS A 45 34.86 -53.78 -0.62
N LYS A 46 35.51 -53.01 -1.51
CA LYS A 46 36.60 -53.35 -2.47
C LYS A 46 36.35 -54.37 -3.59
N SER A 47 36.53 -53.93 -4.82
CA SER A 47 37.76 -54.24 -5.59
C SER A 47 37.70 -53.72 -7.03
N VAL A 48 38.86 -53.30 -7.48
CA VAL A 48 39.34 -52.90 -8.79
C VAL A 48 39.16 -53.98 -9.85
N VAL A 49 38.84 -53.64 -11.10
CA VAL A 49 39.57 -54.00 -12.32
C VAL A 49 38.94 -53.38 -13.57
N ASN A 50 39.81 -52.90 -14.45
CA ASN A 50 39.64 -52.32 -15.77
C ASN A 50 38.79 -53.11 -16.76
N SER A 51 38.15 -52.50 -17.71
CA SER A 51 38.53 -52.34 -19.12
C SER A 51 37.32 -52.17 -20.04
N ASP A 52 37.53 -51.29 -20.99
CA ASP A 52 37.04 -51.28 -22.37
C ASP A 52 35.57 -50.90 -22.72
N ASN A 53 35.44 -49.69 -23.16
CA ASN A 53 34.98 -49.32 -24.53
C ASN A 53 33.60 -49.78 -25.02
N LYS A 54 32.66 -48.84 -25.14
CA LYS A 54 32.02 -48.51 -26.44
C LYS A 54 30.89 -47.48 -26.32
N PHE A 55 31.08 -46.38 -27.04
CA PHE A 55 30.08 -45.57 -27.70
C PHE A 55 28.64 -45.61 -27.17
N LEU A 56 28.24 -44.56 -26.39
CA LEU A 56 26.88 -44.09 -26.38
C LEU A 56 26.90 -42.58 -26.58
N SER A 57 26.37 -42.19 -27.73
CA SER A 57 26.20 -40.80 -28.20
C SER A 57 25.51 -39.92 -27.18
N LYS A 58 26.15 -38.81 -26.83
CA LYS A 58 25.54 -37.70 -26.07
C LYS A 58 24.30 -37.17 -26.82
N PRO A 59 23.17 -36.93 -26.14
CA PRO A 59 22.05 -36.25 -26.79
C PRO A 59 22.49 -34.83 -27.19
N LYS A 60 22.29 -34.49 -28.47
CA LYS A 60 22.54 -33.15 -29.02
C LYS A 60 21.75 -32.13 -28.21
N ALA A 61 22.45 -31.20 -27.57
CA ALA A 61 21.87 -30.04 -26.97
C ALA A 61 21.04 -29.29 -28.03
N LYS A 62 19.78 -29.03 -27.72
CA LYS A 62 18.91 -28.15 -28.53
C LYS A 62 19.62 -26.81 -28.69
N PRO A 63 19.62 -26.18 -29.86
CA PRO A 63 20.23 -24.89 -30.06
C PRO A 63 19.52 -23.88 -29.13
N VAL A 64 20.29 -23.34 -28.19
CA VAL A 64 19.90 -22.12 -27.45
C VAL A 64 19.74 -21.03 -28.50
N LEU A 65 18.52 -20.67 -28.77
CA LEU A 65 18.19 -19.48 -29.57
C LEU A 65 18.93 -18.32 -28.92
N LYS A 66 20.03 -17.88 -29.55
CA LYS A 66 20.71 -16.65 -29.20
C LYS A 66 19.66 -15.57 -29.20
N ALA A 67 19.46 -14.92 -28.03
CA ALA A 67 18.65 -13.71 -27.96
C ALA A 67 19.09 -12.78 -29.08
N SER A 68 18.18 -12.49 -30.00
CA SER A 68 18.42 -11.58 -31.09
C SER A 68 18.88 -10.24 -30.49
N ASN A 69 20.06 -9.79 -30.86
CA ASN A 69 20.53 -8.43 -30.66
C ASN A 69 19.63 -7.49 -31.49
N GLN A 70 18.39 -7.30 -31.04
CA GLN A 70 17.59 -6.20 -31.56
C GLN A 70 18.23 -4.92 -31.02
N PRO A 71 18.45 -3.90 -31.86
CA PRO A 71 18.97 -2.62 -31.42
C PRO A 71 18.05 -2.12 -30.28
N LYS A 72 18.65 -1.69 -29.16
CA LYS A 72 17.91 -1.03 -28.09
C LYS A 72 17.17 0.15 -28.72
N VAL A 73 15.89 0.01 -28.92
CA VAL A 73 15.03 1.10 -29.37
C VAL A 73 15.09 2.15 -28.25
N GLU A 74 15.77 3.27 -28.52
CA GLU A 74 15.77 4.43 -27.64
C GLU A 74 14.33 4.91 -27.52
N GLY A 75 13.83 5.14 -26.31
CA GLY A 75 12.45 5.56 -26.06
C GLY A 75 11.89 4.96 -24.77
N GLU A 76 10.76 5.46 -24.35
CA GLU A 76 10.02 4.97 -23.21
C GLU A 76 9.01 3.91 -23.64
N LYS A 77 8.72 2.96 -22.74
CA LYS A 77 7.66 1.95 -22.97
C LYS A 77 6.32 2.64 -23.24
N LEU A 78 5.64 2.24 -24.30
CA LEU A 78 4.37 2.81 -24.75
C LEU A 78 3.33 2.89 -23.63
N GLN A 79 3.15 1.80 -22.86
CA GLN A 79 2.21 1.78 -21.73
C GLN A 79 2.59 2.78 -20.62
N LYS A 80 3.88 3.11 -20.45
CA LYS A 80 4.31 4.11 -19.46
C LYS A 80 3.92 5.52 -19.93
N VAL A 81 4.12 5.80 -21.22
CA VAL A 81 3.78 7.09 -21.84
C VAL A 81 2.28 7.34 -21.82
N LEU A 82 1.48 6.38 -22.28
CA LEU A 82 0.02 6.48 -22.30
C LEU A 82 -0.58 6.58 -20.89
N ALA A 83 0.00 5.88 -19.92
CA ALA A 83 -0.41 6.02 -18.52
C ALA A 83 -0.13 7.41 -17.96
N ARG A 84 1.00 8.02 -18.34
CA ARG A 84 1.35 9.40 -17.98
C ARG A 84 0.41 10.41 -18.67
N ALA A 85 0.02 10.14 -19.91
CA ALA A 85 -0.99 10.92 -20.63
C ALA A 85 -2.43 10.73 -20.12
N GLY A 86 -2.64 10.00 -19.01
CA GLY A 86 -3.93 9.86 -18.37
C GLY A 86 -4.88 8.83 -18.97
N GLN A 87 -4.43 8.02 -19.95
CA GLN A 87 -5.28 7.10 -20.70
C GLN A 87 -5.67 5.82 -19.92
N GLY A 88 -5.13 5.63 -18.71
CA GLY A 88 -5.43 4.48 -17.87
C GLY A 88 -4.22 4.02 -17.03
N SER A 89 -4.35 2.90 -16.34
CA SER A 89 -3.21 2.26 -15.67
C SER A 89 -2.31 1.56 -16.69
N ARG A 90 -1.04 1.30 -16.34
CA ARG A 90 -0.13 0.56 -17.24
C ARG A 90 -0.70 -0.81 -17.63
N ARG A 91 -1.33 -1.53 -16.69
CA ARG A 91 -1.96 -2.83 -16.95
C ARG A 91 -3.19 -2.72 -17.86
N GLU A 92 -4.05 -1.74 -17.66
CA GLU A 92 -5.18 -1.47 -18.56
C GLU A 92 -4.71 -1.18 -19.99
N ILE A 93 -3.65 -0.38 -20.13
CA ILE A 93 -3.06 -0.08 -21.42
C ILE A 93 -2.42 -1.33 -22.05
N GLU A 94 -1.74 -2.17 -21.26
CA GLU A 94 -1.23 -3.46 -21.75
C GLU A 94 -2.37 -4.36 -22.25
N THR A 95 -3.52 -4.37 -21.56
CA THR A 95 -4.72 -5.07 -22.01
C THR A 95 -5.26 -4.48 -23.31
N MET A 96 -5.29 -3.14 -23.47
CA MET A 96 -5.69 -2.48 -24.71
C MET A 96 -4.74 -2.80 -25.88
N ILE A 97 -3.42 -2.83 -25.61
CA ILE A 97 -2.40 -3.20 -26.60
C ILE A 97 -2.61 -4.66 -27.03
N ALA A 98 -2.78 -5.58 -26.09
CA ALA A 98 -3.04 -6.99 -26.37
C ALA A 98 -4.34 -7.21 -27.17
N ALA A 99 -5.34 -6.36 -26.95
CA ALA A 99 -6.59 -6.34 -27.70
C ALA A 99 -6.50 -5.60 -29.06
N SER A 100 -5.29 -5.22 -29.51
CA SER A 100 -5.05 -4.50 -30.79
C SER A 100 -5.79 -3.15 -30.91
N ARG A 101 -6.14 -2.53 -29.80
CA ARG A 101 -6.84 -1.25 -29.74
C ARG A 101 -5.92 -0.03 -29.84
N VAL A 102 -4.60 -0.25 -29.75
CA VAL A 102 -3.59 0.81 -29.76
C VAL A 102 -2.78 0.74 -31.03
N SER A 103 -2.58 1.86 -31.70
CA SER A 103 -1.72 1.97 -32.88
C SER A 103 -0.75 3.14 -32.74
N VAL A 104 0.45 2.96 -33.30
CA VAL A 104 1.54 3.94 -33.35
C VAL A 104 1.88 4.14 -34.83
N GLU A 105 1.81 5.38 -35.33
CA GLU A 105 2.03 5.73 -36.76
C GLU A 105 1.25 4.83 -37.71
N GLY A 106 0.01 4.46 -37.34
CA GLY A 106 -0.86 3.60 -38.13
C GLY A 106 -0.60 2.09 -38.06
N LYS A 107 0.46 1.67 -37.34
CA LYS A 107 0.75 0.24 -37.07
C LYS A 107 0.17 -0.17 -35.74
N ILE A 108 -0.42 -1.37 -35.66
CA ILE A 108 -0.90 -1.93 -34.39
C ILE A 108 0.29 -2.14 -33.45
N ALA A 109 0.16 -1.61 -32.22
CA ALA A 109 1.19 -1.72 -31.21
C ALA A 109 1.23 -3.13 -30.57
N THR A 110 2.41 -3.54 -30.15
CA THR A 110 2.65 -4.79 -29.45
C THR A 110 3.15 -4.57 -28.03
N LEU A 111 3.01 -5.60 -27.16
CA LEU A 111 3.51 -5.51 -25.80
C LEU A 111 5.04 -5.35 -25.79
N GLY A 112 5.49 -4.31 -25.11
CA GLY A 112 6.93 -4.00 -25.03
C GLY A 112 7.39 -2.87 -25.96
N ASP A 113 6.55 -2.42 -26.89
CA ASP A 113 6.85 -1.32 -27.78
C ASP A 113 7.30 -0.08 -27.00
N ARG A 114 8.23 0.65 -27.62
CA ARG A 114 8.79 1.89 -27.10
C ARG A 114 8.57 3.01 -28.10
N ILE A 115 8.31 4.20 -27.59
CA ILE A 115 8.15 5.41 -28.40
C ILE A 115 9.01 6.53 -27.87
N ASP A 116 9.51 7.37 -28.76
CA ASP A 116 10.09 8.65 -28.42
C ASP A 116 8.96 9.70 -28.39
N VAL A 117 8.70 10.22 -27.20
CA VAL A 117 7.62 11.21 -26.99
C VAL A 117 7.94 12.54 -27.68
N HIS A 118 9.23 12.86 -27.87
CA HIS A 118 9.68 14.12 -28.47
C HIS A 118 9.63 14.12 -29.99
N SER A 119 9.51 12.97 -30.63
CA SER A 119 9.49 12.83 -32.09
C SER A 119 8.16 13.18 -32.76
N GLY A 120 7.14 13.61 -32.00
CA GLY A 120 5.82 13.96 -32.53
C GLY A 120 5.00 12.74 -32.99
N VAL A 121 5.33 11.55 -32.53
CA VAL A 121 4.69 10.28 -32.87
C VAL A 121 3.18 10.33 -32.61
N LYS A 122 2.39 9.91 -33.61
CA LYS A 122 0.94 9.82 -33.53
C LYS A 122 0.50 8.48 -32.96
N VAL A 123 -0.04 8.51 -31.74
CA VAL A 123 -0.62 7.33 -31.08
C VAL A 123 -2.13 7.42 -31.10
N ARG A 124 -2.83 6.31 -31.44
CA ARG A 124 -4.27 6.22 -31.38
C ARG A 124 -4.72 5.09 -30.46
N ILE A 125 -5.83 5.33 -29.77
CA ILE A 125 -6.57 4.32 -29.02
C ILE A 125 -7.98 4.30 -29.61
N ASP A 126 -8.46 3.14 -30.04
CA ASP A 126 -9.76 2.99 -30.72
C ASP A 126 -9.96 3.96 -31.87
N GLY A 127 -8.91 4.22 -32.65
CA GLY A 127 -8.90 5.16 -33.79
C GLY A 127 -8.75 6.64 -33.41
N GLN A 128 -8.92 7.02 -32.14
CA GLN A 128 -8.80 8.40 -31.66
C GLN A 128 -7.34 8.78 -31.36
N ILE A 129 -6.90 9.93 -31.87
CA ILE A 129 -5.55 10.44 -31.64
C ILE A 129 -5.42 10.87 -30.16
N ILE A 130 -4.38 10.37 -29.51
CA ILE A 130 -4.06 10.72 -28.13
C ILE A 130 -3.06 11.86 -28.11
N ASN A 131 -3.40 12.91 -27.37
CA ASN A 131 -2.48 14.04 -27.16
C ASN A 131 -1.40 13.63 -26.16
N LEU A 132 -0.15 13.55 -26.62
CA LEU A 132 1.02 13.22 -25.82
C LEU A 132 1.77 14.46 -25.30
N SER A 133 1.33 15.68 -25.61
CA SER A 133 2.00 16.91 -25.15
C SER A 133 2.13 16.98 -23.64
N HIS A 134 1.11 16.51 -22.90
CA HIS A 134 1.16 16.39 -21.44
C HIS A 134 2.12 15.30 -20.92
N ALA A 135 2.53 14.37 -21.79
CA ALA A 135 3.49 13.34 -21.42
C ALA A 135 4.94 13.79 -21.60
N GLN A 136 5.18 14.91 -22.29
CA GLN A 136 6.54 15.39 -22.58
C GLN A 136 7.20 16.05 -21.35
N LYS A 137 6.53 16.96 -20.70
CA LYS A 137 7.01 17.61 -19.47
C LYS A 137 5.84 18.00 -18.59
N GLU A 138 5.51 17.16 -17.64
CA GLU A 138 4.52 17.50 -16.62
C GLU A 138 5.25 17.96 -15.35
N ILE A 139 4.89 19.16 -14.87
CA ILE A 139 5.39 19.65 -13.58
C ILE A 139 4.99 18.65 -12.50
N CYS A 140 5.97 18.19 -11.74
CA CYS A 140 5.72 17.26 -10.65
C CYS A 140 4.90 17.94 -9.57
N ARG A 141 3.70 17.43 -9.32
CA ARG A 141 2.83 17.87 -8.23
C ARG A 141 2.78 16.80 -7.17
N VAL A 142 2.74 17.21 -5.93
CA VAL A 142 2.59 16.30 -4.79
C VAL A 142 1.47 16.80 -3.87
N LEU A 143 0.58 15.89 -3.47
CA LEU A 143 -0.45 16.15 -2.47
C LEU A 143 -0.14 15.40 -1.19
N MET A 144 -0.29 16.09 -0.07
CA MET A 144 -0.48 15.50 1.25
C MET A 144 -1.96 15.22 1.45
N TYR A 145 -2.32 14.00 1.77
CA TYR A 145 -3.69 13.58 2.05
C TYR A 145 -3.81 12.96 3.44
N TYR A 146 -4.77 13.38 4.21
CA TYR A 146 -5.08 12.73 5.48
C TYR A 146 -6.12 11.64 5.24
N LYS A 147 -5.66 10.43 4.96
CA LYS A 147 -6.53 9.27 4.76
C LYS A 147 -7.32 8.97 6.06
N PRO A 148 -8.64 8.95 6.06
CA PRO A 148 -9.43 8.42 7.16
C PRO A 148 -9.41 6.88 7.17
N GLU A 149 -9.82 6.28 8.27
CA GLU A 149 -10.18 4.86 8.31
C GLU A 149 -11.41 4.59 7.43
N GLY A 150 -11.52 3.42 6.85
CA GLY A 150 -12.64 2.99 6.02
C GLY A 150 -12.49 3.28 4.51
N GLU A 151 -11.50 4.05 4.07
CA GLU A 151 -11.21 4.24 2.66
C GLU A 151 -10.20 3.23 2.14
N LEU A 152 -10.36 2.83 0.89
CA LEU A 152 -9.47 1.91 0.18
C LEU A 152 -8.44 2.67 -0.67
N CYS A 153 -7.20 2.18 -0.68
CA CYS A 153 -6.14 2.69 -1.56
C CYS A 153 -6.18 2.00 -2.94
N THR A 154 -7.33 2.07 -3.61
CA THR A 154 -7.55 1.56 -4.97
C THR A 154 -8.28 2.59 -5.81
N ARG A 155 -8.17 2.51 -7.14
CA ARG A 155 -8.93 3.35 -8.08
C ARG A 155 -10.32 2.80 -8.36
N SER A 156 -10.48 1.50 -8.29
CA SER A 156 -11.74 0.82 -8.51
C SER A 156 -11.93 -0.21 -7.41
N ASP A 157 -13.13 -0.24 -6.88
CA ASP A 157 -13.57 -1.25 -5.92
C ASP A 157 -14.86 -1.89 -6.43
N PRO A 158 -14.89 -3.22 -6.65
CA PRO A 158 -16.07 -3.91 -7.14
C PRO A 158 -17.27 -3.80 -6.20
N GLU A 159 -17.02 -3.62 -4.90
CA GLU A 159 -18.06 -3.47 -3.88
C GLU A 159 -18.53 -2.01 -3.70
N GLY A 160 -17.99 -1.06 -4.48
CA GLY A 160 -18.39 0.34 -4.43
C GLY A 160 -18.03 1.08 -3.13
N ARG A 161 -17.08 0.56 -2.35
CA ARG A 161 -16.61 1.23 -1.12
C ARG A 161 -15.85 2.50 -1.46
N ALA A 162 -15.83 3.45 -0.53
CA ALA A 162 -15.11 4.70 -0.72
C ALA A 162 -13.61 4.49 -0.93
N THR A 163 -13.06 5.18 -1.92
CA THR A 163 -11.64 5.14 -2.25
C THR A 163 -10.95 6.47 -1.92
N VAL A 164 -9.63 6.41 -1.72
CA VAL A 164 -8.83 7.62 -1.49
C VAL A 164 -8.84 8.57 -2.69
N PHE A 165 -9.16 8.08 -3.90
CA PHE A 165 -9.18 8.90 -5.12
C PHE A 165 -10.45 9.73 -5.29
N ASP A 166 -11.54 9.39 -4.60
CA ASP A 166 -12.86 10.05 -4.74
C ASP A 166 -12.83 11.51 -4.28
N ARG A 167 -11.86 11.87 -3.43
CA ARG A 167 -11.74 13.21 -2.84
C ARG A 167 -10.65 14.07 -3.42
N LEU A 168 -9.79 13.48 -4.26
CA LEU A 168 -8.68 14.21 -4.87
C LEU A 168 -9.16 15.20 -5.93
N PRO A 169 -8.45 16.30 -6.16
CA PRO A 169 -8.78 17.24 -7.23
C PRO A 169 -8.62 16.55 -8.60
N ARG A 170 -9.52 16.85 -9.51
CA ARG A 170 -9.44 16.33 -10.89
C ARG A 170 -8.22 16.92 -11.61
N LEU A 171 -7.58 16.10 -12.41
CA LEU A 171 -6.49 16.48 -13.29
C LEU A 171 -6.93 16.31 -14.75
N THR A 172 -6.46 17.21 -15.62
CA THR A 172 -6.62 17.11 -17.07
C THR A 172 -5.31 16.65 -17.67
N GLY A 173 -5.34 15.58 -18.46
CA GLY A 173 -4.15 15.06 -19.16
C GLY A 173 -3.15 14.31 -18.27
N SER A 174 -3.42 14.15 -16.97
CA SER A 174 -2.60 13.40 -16.03
C SER A 174 -3.42 12.73 -14.95
N ARG A 175 -2.75 12.04 -14.00
CA ARG A 175 -3.44 11.33 -12.93
C ARG A 175 -2.65 11.35 -11.62
N TRP A 176 -3.35 11.31 -10.51
CA TRP A 176 -2.73 11.09 -9.21
C TRP A 176 -2.27 9.63 -9.06
N ILE A 177 -1.09 9.46 -8.52
CA ILE A 177 -0.48 8.17 -8.19
C ILE A 177 -0.21 8.17 -6.70
N ALA A 178 -0.74 7.19 -5.98
CA ALA A 178 -0.48 7.06 -4.55
C ALA A 178 0.96 6.59 -4.30
N VAL A 179 1.65 7.22 -3.36
CA VAL A 179 2.96 6.79 -2.87
C VAL A 179 2.75 5.77 -1.76
N GLY A 180 2.62 4.51 -2.17
CA GLY A 180 2.31 3.41 -1.29
C GLY A 180 0.81 3.26 -1.01
N ARG A 181 0.53 2.45 -0.01
CA ARG A 181 -0.83 2.18 0.45
C ARG A 181 -0.88 2.26 1.97
N LEU A 182 -2.06 2.53 2.48
CA LEU A 182 -2.43 2.31 3.87
C LEU A 182 -3.62 1.36 3.89
N ASP A 183 -3.67 0.47 4.85
CA ASP A 183 -4.78 -0.46 5.03
C ASP A 183 -6.08 0.29 5.30
N ILE A 184 -7.21 -0.39 5.13
CA ILE A 184 -8.55 0.18 5.37
C ILE A 184 -8.68 0.73 6.80
N ASN A 185 -8.13 0.01 7.79
CA ASN A 185 -8.15 0.35 9.21
C ASN A 185 -6.94 1.20 9.67
N THR A 186 -6.19 1.77 8.73
CA THR A 186 -5.07 2.66 9.00
C THR A 186 -5.40 4.05 8.48
N SER A 187 -5.19 5.06 9.31
CA SER A 187 -5.38 6.47 8.93
C SER A 187 -4.04 7.21 8.83
N GLY A 188 -4.09 8.48 8.46
CA GLY A 188 -2.92 9.35 8.47
C GLY A 188 -2.41 9.75 7.10
N LEU A 189 -1.16 10.14 7.06
CA LEU A 189 -0.48 10.70 5.91
C LEU A 189 -0.38 9.74 4.73
N LEU A 190 -0.97 10.08 3.61
CA LEU A 190 -0.77 9.43 2.33
C LEU A 190 -0.36 10.49 1.30
N LEU A 191 0.72 10.24 0.57
CA LEU A 191 1.19 11.14 -0.48
C LEU A 191 0.65 10.69 -1.83
N PHE A 192 0.31 11.64 -2.68
CA PHE A 192 -0.02 11.42 -4.08
C PHE A 192 0.86 12.29 -4.95
N THR A 193 1.28 11.80 -6.10
CA THR A 193 2.05 12.59 -7.06
C THR A 193 1.56 12.37 -8.48
N THR A 194 1.83 13.31 -9.37
CA THR A 194 1.67 13.13 -10.82
C THR A 194 2.87 12.41 -11.44
N ASP A 195 4.04 12.46 -10.79
CA ASP A 195 5.27 11.82 -11.26
C ASP A 195 5.35 10.36 -10.84
N GLY A 196 5.20 9.46 -11.82
CA GLY A 196 5.26 8.01 -11.59
C GLY A 196 6.67 7.49 -11.27
N GLU A 197 7.73 8.22 -11.61
CA GLU A 197 9.09 7.85 -11.26
C GLU A 197 9.38 8.20 -9.80
N LEU A 198 8.96 9.38 -9.37
CA LEU A 198 9.03 9.79 -7.96
C LEU A 198 8.26 8.80 -7.07
N ALA A 199 7.02 8.46 -7.44
CA ALA A 199 6.23 7.48 -6.70
C ALA A 199 6.93 6.13 -6.60
N ASN A 200 7.46 5.62 -7.72
CA ASN A 200 8.15 4.34 -7.77
C ASN A 200 9.39 4.31 -6.86
N ARG A 201 10.23 5.34 -6.93
CA ARG A 201 11.46 5.42 -6.13
C ARG A 201 11.18 5.58 -4.64
N LEU A 202 10.19 6.42 -4.27
CA LEU A 202 9.78 6.59 -2.87
C LEU A 202 9.26 5.29 -2.24
N MET A 203 8.60 4.44 -3.03
CA MET A 203 8.08 3.17 -2.55
C MET A 203 9.11 2.04 -2.55
N HIS A 204 10.21 2.18 -3.29
CA HIS A 204 11.15 1.09 -3.45
C HIS A 204 11.91 0.78 -2.15
N PRO A 205 11.96 -0.48 -1.71
CA PRO A 205 12.59 -0.85 -0.42
C PRO A 205 14.05 -0.40 -0.30
N SER A 206 14.82 -0.43 -1.41
CA SER A 206 16.24 -0.03 -1.41
C SER A 206 16.49 1.44 -1.09
N ARG A 207 15.45 2.26 -1.02
CA ARG A 207 15.59 3.68 -0.65
C ARG A 207 15.39 3.93 0.83
N GLU A 208 14.95 2.94 1.57
CA GLU A 208 14.82 2.96 3.03
C GLU A 208 14.17 4.23 3.60
N VAL A 209 13.19 4.77 2.85
CA VAL A 209 12.51 5.99 3.25
C VAL A 209 11.75 5.76 4.54
N GLU A 210 12.07 6.52 5.57
CA GLU A 210 11.45 6.39 6.89
C GLU A 210 9.95 6.67 6.88
N ARG A 211 9.22 5.86 7.62
CA ARG A 211 7.79 6.01 7.89
C ARG A 211 7.55 5.95 9.38
N GLU A 212 6.92 6.98 9.91
CA GLU A 212 6.62 7.04 11.34
C GLU A 212 5.12 6.93 11.56
N TYR A 213 4.76 6.11 12.52
CA TYR A 213 3.38 5.83 12.88
C TYR A 213 3.13 6.09 14.35
N SER A 214 2.01 6.74 14.66
CA SER A 214 1.46 6.79 16.01
C SER A 214 0.52 5.60 16.19
N VAL A 215 0.85 4.75 17.15
CA VAL A 215 0.22 3.45 17.36
C VAL A 215 -0.42 3.42 18.72
N ARG A 216 -1.72 3.13 18.81
CA ARG A 216 -2.37 2.81 20.07
C ARG A 216 -2.43 1.30 20.21
N VAL A 217 -1.71 0.77 21.17
CA VAL A 217 -1.69 -0.64 21.51
C VAL A 217 -2.69 -0.94 22.63
N PHE A 218 -3.14 -2.20 22.65
CA PHE A 218 -4.00 -2.76 23.70
C PHE A 218 -3.31 -3.96 24.30
N GLY A 219 -2.87 -3.81 25.55
CA GLY A 219 -2.11 -4.80 26.30
C GLY A 219 -1.08 -4.14 27.20
N GLN A 220 -0.47 -4.93 28.07
CA GLN A 220 0.65 -4.47 28.90
C GLN A 220 1.94 -4.61 28.11
N VAL A 221 2.68 -3.52 27.97
CA VAL A 221 3.96 -3.47 27.27
C VAL A 221 5.07 -3.33 28.32
N ASP A 222 6.06 -4.20 28.25
CA ASP A 222 7.25 -4.16 29.10
C ASP A 222 8.50 -3.76 28.29
N ASP A 223 9.56 -3.41 28.99
CA ASP A 223 10.83 -3.00 28.37
C ASP A 223 11.49 -4.14 27.59
N ALA A 224 11.29 -5.39 28.00
CA ALA A 224 11.83 -6.54 27.30
C ALA A 224 11.17 -6.74 25.93
N MET A 225 9.85 -6.50 25.81
CA MET A 225 9.13 -6.48 24.51
C MET A 225 9.68 -5.37 23.63
N LEU A 226 9.84 -4.15 24.17
CA LEU A 226 10.38 -3.02 23.40
C LEU A 226 11.81 -3.30 22.92
N ALA A 227 12.64 -3.94 23.74
CA ALA A 227 13.99 -4.35 23.36
C ALA A 227 13.98 -5.37 22.22
N ARG A 228 13.10 -6.40 22.27
CA ARG A 228 12.94 -7.38 21.19
C ARG A 228 12.48 -6.73 19.89
N LEU A 229 11.50 -5.84 19.96
CA LEU A 229 10.98 -5.12 18.78
C LEU A 229 12.01 -4.20 18.13
N ARG A 230 12.94 -3.62 18.92
CA ARG A 230 14.09 -2.84 18.38
C ARG A 230 15.18 -3.73 17.81
N LYS A 231 15.49 -4.84 18.47
CA LYS A 231 16.51 -5.80 18.02
C LYS A 231 16.08 -6.53 16.76
N GLY A 232 14.79 -6.78 16.63
CA GLY A 232 14.18 -7.51 15.53
C GLY A 232 13.56 -8.83 15.96
N VAL A 233 12.46 -9.15 15.28
CA VAL A 233 11.70 -10.39 15.45
C VAL A 233 11.51 -11.06 14.09
N GLN A 234 11.37 -12.38 14.07
CA GLN A 234 11.09 -13.12 12.87
C GLN A 234 9.59 -13.05 12.57
N LEU A 235 9.22 -12.48 11.43
CA LEU A 235 7.88 -12.55 10.85
C LEU A 235 7.83 -13.61 9.75
N GLU A 236 6.64 -13.91 9.22
CA GLU A 236 6.44 -14.91 8.16
C GLU A 236 7.24 -14.60 6.88
N ASP A 237 7.42 -13.30 6.59
CA ASP A 237 8.11 -12.79 5.39
C ASP A 237 9.55 -12.31 5.67
N GLY A 238 10.13 -12.72 6.78
CA GLY A 238 11.50 -12.45 7.16
C GLY A 238 11.66 -11.60 8.44
N PRO A 239 12.89 -11.29 8.84
CA PRO A 239 13.16 -10.47 10.01
C PRO A 239 12.61 -9.06 9.84
N ALA A 240 12.12 -8.48 10.94
CA ALA A 240 11.57 -7.12 10.98
C ALA A 240 11.85 -6.47 12.32
N ASN A 241 12.03 -5.16 12.31
CA ASN A 241 12.26 -4.39 13.54
C ASN A 241 11.76 -2.96 13.39
N PHE A 242 11.50 -2.31 14.50
CA PHE A 242 11.36 -0.86 14.53
C PHE A 242 12.74 -0.21 14.66
N LYS A 243 13.01 0.78 13.82
CA LYS A 243 14.21 1.63 13.97
C LYS A 243 14.15 2.41 15.30
N GLU A 244 12.97 2.93 15.62
CA GLU A 244 12.74 3.70 16.84
C GLU A 244 11.35 3.37 17.41
N ILE A 245 11.26 3.33 18.74
CA ILE A 245 10.01 3.23 19.50
C ILE A 245 10.05 4.26 20.61
N LYS A 246 9.09 5.16 20.64
CA LYS A 246 8.96 6.22 21.63
C LYS A 246 7.59 6.16 22.29
N PHE A 247 7.54 6.05 23.61
CA PHE A 247 6.29 6.18 24.35
C PHE A 247 5.80 7.63 24.29
N THR A 248 4.52 7.82 23.95
CA THR A 248 3.92 9.15 23.78
C THR A 248 2.73 9.42 24.68
N GLY A 249 2.30 8.42 25.47
CA GLY A 249 1.26 8.61 26.46
C GLY A 249 0.31 7.42 26.60
N GLY A 250 -0.76 7.61 27.34
CA GLY A 250 -1.74 6.57 27.65
C GLY A 250 -1.57 5.99 29.05
N VAL A 251 -2.58 5.28 29.54
CA VAL A 251 -2.62 4.71 30.88
C VAL A 251 -3.10 3.26 30.82
N GLY A 252 -2.51 2.41 31.63
CA GLY A 252 -2.86 0.99 31.74
C GLY A 252 -2.61 0.24 30.43
N ILE A 253 -3.63 -0.48 29.96
CA ILE A 253 -3.54 -1.34 28.76
C ILE A 253 -3.70 -0.58 27.45
N ASN A 254 -4.02 0.72 27.47
CA ASN A 254 -4.17 1.56 26.28
C ASN A 254 -3.02 2.58 26.21
N GLN A 255 -1.95 2.21 25.57
CA GLN A 255 -0.74 3.02 25.48
C GLN A 255 -0.49 3.46 24.04
N TRP A 256 0.12 4.64 23.90
CA TRP A 256 0.50 5.20 22.62
C TRP A 256 2.01 5.19 22.45
N TYR A 257 2.44 4.77 21.28
CA TYR A 257 3.84 4.77 20.87
C TYR A 257 3.97 5.38 19.49
N ASP A 258 4.99 6.20 19.28
CA ASP A 258 5.44 6.56 17.95
C ASP A 258 6.55 5.59 17.56
N VAL A 259 6.38 4.95 16.37
CA VAL A 259 7.31 3.94 15.87
C VAL A 259 7.77 4.29 14.46
N THR A 260 9.07 4.11 14.19
CA THR A 260 9.68 4.37 12.89
C THR A 260 10.11 3.07 12.22
N LEU A 261 9.78 2.96 10.93
CA LEU A 261 10.17 1.86 10.03
C LEU A 261 10.90 2.43 8.80
N MET A 262 11.79 1.65 8.21
CA MET A 262 12.48 1.97 6.95
C MET A 262 11.88 1.23 5.75
N GLU A 263 11.00 0.28 6.00
CA GLU A 263 10.29 -0.52 5.00
C GLU A 263 8.77 -0.37 5.14
N GLY A 264 8.00 -1.09 4.35
CA GLY A 264 6.54 -0.98 4.36
C GLY A 264 5.90 -2.26 3.85
N ARG A 265 6.22 -3.39 4.49
CA ARG A 265 5.59 -4.68 4.22
C ARG A 265 4.12 -4.67 4.60
N ASN A 266 3.37 -5.63 4.12
CA ASN A 266 1.95 -5.72 4.42
C ASN A 266 1.72 -5.83 5.93
N ARG A 267 0.92 -4.89 6.49
CA ARG A 267 0.53 -4.81 7.91
C ARG A 267 1.70 -4.92 8.90
N GLU A 268 2.91 -4.51 8.49
CA GLU A 268 4.15 -4.73 9.23
C GLU A 268 4.11 -4.22 10.68
N VAL A 269 3.67 -2.97 10.91
CA VAL A 269 3.52 -2.42 12.26
C VAL A 269 2.61 -3.29 13.13
N ARG A 270 1.50 -3.77 12.59
CA ARG A 270 0.55 -4.61 13.33
C ARG A 270 1.16 -5.96 13.66
N ARG A 271 1.78 -6.62 12.68
CA ARG A 271 2.44 -7.93 12.86
C ARG A 271 3.59 -7.87 13.87
N LEU A 272 4.35 -6.78 13.88
CA LEU A 272 5.42 -6.57 14.87
C LEU A 272 4.85 -6.57 16.29
N TRP A 273 3.80 -5.83 16.57
CA TRP A 273 3.14 -5.81 17.87
C TRP A 273 2.43 -7.15 18.16
N GLU A 274 1.76 -7.73 17.19
CA GLU A 274 1.08 -9.03 17.28
C GLU A 274 2.07 -10.16 17.63
N SER A 275 3.33 -10.10 17.16
CA SER A 275 4.40 -11.06 17.53
C SER A 275 4.75 -11.05 19.02
N GLN A 276 4.39 -9.99 19.73
CA GLN A 276 4.54 -9.87 21.20
C GLN A 276 3.22 -10.09 21.95
N GLY A 277 2.17 -10.58 21.28
CA GLY A 277 0.85 -10.76 21.86
C GLY A 277 0.07 -9.45 22.10
N ILE A 278 0.52 -8.35 21.53
CA ILE A 278 -0.08 -7.02 21.69
C ILE A 278 -0.92 -6.66 20.48
N GLN A 279 -2.16 -6.22 20.70
CA GLN A 279 -3.05 -5.78 19.62
C GLN A 279 -2.92 -4.29 19.33
N VAL A 280 -2.92 -3.92 18.06
CA VAL A 280 -2.95 -2.53 17.62
C VAL A 280 -4.39 -2.09 17.42
N SER A 281 -4.89 -1.23 18.31
CA SER A 281 -6.27 -0.70 18.25
C SER A 281 -6.41 0.51 17.34
N ARG A 282 -5.38 1.38 17.21
CA ARG A 282 -5.33 2.49 16.25
C ARG A 282 -3.95 2.60 15.64
N LEU A 283 -3.91 2.98 14.36
CA LEU A 283 -2.68 3.15 13.60
C LEU A 283 -2.82 4.38 12.71
N ILE A 284 -1.91 5.35 12.90
CA ILE A 284 -1.93 6.61 12.19
C ILE A 284 -0.53 6.87 11.65
N ARG A 285 -0.35 6.94 10.32
CA ARG A 285 0.93 7.37 9.78
C ARG A 285 1.08 8.89 9.94
N ILE A 286 2.07 9.32 10.66
CA ILE A 286 2.28 10.74 11.00
C ILE A 286 3.42 11.40 10.22
N ARG A 287 4.36 10.59 9.63
CA ARG A 287 5.50 11.11 8.87
C ARG A 287 5.88 10.15 7.73
N TYR A 288 6.39 10.70 6.65
CA TYR A 288 6.98 10.00 5.51
C TYR A 288 8.20 10.79 5.03
N GLY A 289 9.42 10.24 5.16
CA GLY A 289 10.65 11.04 5.10
C GLY A 289 10.58 12.16 6.14
N ASN A 290 10.83 13.40 5.75
CA ASN A 290 10.66 14.58 6.62
C ASN A 290 9.26 15.20 6.54
N ILE A 291 8.41 14.68 5.65
CA ILE A 291 7.05 15.22 5.49
C ILE A 291 6.18 14.75 6.64
N LYS A 292 5.80 15.67 7.51
CA LYS A 292 4.91 15.41 8.65
C LYS A 292 3.46 15.73 8.28
N LEU A 293 2.54 14.90 8.79
CA LEU A 293 1.11 15.19 8.66
C LEU A 293 0.80 16.55 9.29
N MET A 294 0.25 17.45 8.47
CA MET A 294 -0.03 18.82 8.90
C MET A 294 -1.08 18.86 10.02
N LYS A 295 -0.76 19.55 11.11
CA LYS A 295 -1.72 19.85 12.18
C LYS A 295 -2.85 20.72 11.61
N GLY A 296 -4.10 20.30 11.81
CA GLY A 296 -5.27 21.02 11.29
C GLY A 296 -5.75 20.57 9.91
N LEU A 297 -5.02 19.70 9.20
CA LEU A 297 -5.57 19.05 8.01
C LEU A 297 -6.70 18.09 8.43
N PRO A 298 -7.95 18.29 7.98
CA PRO A 298 -9.05 17.42 8.37
C PRO A 298 -8.91 16.03 7.74
N ARG A 299 -9.45 15.01 8.38
CA ARG A 299 -9.53 13.66 7.81
C ARG A 299 -10.31 13.69 6.49
N GLY A 300 -9.74 13.09 5.44
CA GLY A 300 -10.26 13.15 4.08
C GLY A 300 -9.96 14.47 3.37
N GLY A 301 -9.19 15.36 3.99
CA GLY A 301 -8.67 16.58 3.37
C GLY A 301 -7.30 16.33 2.72
N TRP A 302 -6.95 17.21 1.80
CA TRP A 302 -5.66 17.21 1.14
C TRP A 302 -5.11 18.64 1.04
N GLU A 303 -3.80 18.72 0.90
CA GLU A 303 -3.09 19.96 0.62
C GLU A 303 -1.99 19.71 -0.40
N GLU A 304 -1.84 20.60 -1.35
CA GLU A 304 -0.76 20.52 -2.36
C GLU A 304 0.53 21.09 -1.76
N MET A 305 1.61 20.37 -1.97
CA MET A 305 2.91 20.71 -1.43
C MET A 305 3.60 21.79 -2.27
N ASP A 306 4.32 22.65 -1.60
CA ASP A 306 5.17 23.66 -2.22
C ASP A 306 6.41 23.03 -2.90
N LEU A 307 7.12 23.85 -3.67
CA LEU A 307 8.26 23.43 -4.45
C LEU A 307 9.41 22.89 -3.57
N GLU A 308 9.61 23.46 -2.40
CA GLU A 308 10.65 23.05 -1.46
C GLU A 308 10.42 21.60 -0.99
N ASN A 309 9.20 21.28 -0.55
CA ASN A 309 8.85 19.94 -0.12
C ASN A 309 8.83 18.94 -1.29
N VAL A 310 8.43 19.35 -2.49
CA VAL A 310 8.51 18.52 -3.70
C VAL A 310 9.97 18.19 -3.99
N ASN A 311 10.86 19.19 -3.98
CA ASN A 311 12.28 19.00 -4.24
C ASN A 311 12.97 18.17 -3.16
N TYR A 312 12.62 18.34 -1.90
CA TYR A 312 13.07 17.47 -0.83
C TYR A 312 12.76 15.98 -1.14
N LEU A 313 11.50 15.67 -1.56
CA LEU A 313 11.14 14.29 -1.89
C LEU A 313 11.88 13.76 -3.12
N ARG A 314 12.16 14.61 -4.10
CA ARG A 314 12.93 14.25 -5.31
C ARG A 314 14.40 13.98 -4.98
N GLU A 315 15.02 14.85 -4.19
CA GLU A 315 16.40 14.71 -3.71
C GLU A 315 16.57 13.42 -2.89
N LEU A 316 15.64 13.14 -1.97
CA LEU A 316 15.66 11.93 -1.13
C LEU A 316 15.79 10.63 -1.95
N VAL A 317 15.33 10.63 -3.19
CA VAL A 317 15.36 9.46 -4.08
C VAL A 317 16.29 9.64 -5.29
N GLY A 318 17.11 10.67 -5.31
CA GLY A 318 18.09 10.95 -6.35
C GLY A 318 17.45 11.31 -7.69
N LEU A 319 16.40 12.12 -7.68
CA LEU A 319 15.81 12.77 -8.85
C LEU A 319 16.25 14.23 -8.92
N PRO A 320 16.40 14.79 -10.13
CA PRO A 320 16.71 16.22 -10.30
C PRO A 320 15.58 17.08 -9.71
N ALA A 321 15.95 18.24 -9.18
CA ALA A 321 14.99 19.21 -8.65
C ALA A 321 14.08 19.75 -9.77
N GLU A 322 12.82 20.07 -9.41
CA GLU A 322 11.92 20.86 -10.25
C GLU A 322 12.24 22.35 -10.11
N THR A 323 12.07 23.08 -11.18
CA THR A 323 12.25 24.54 -11.19
C THR A 323 10.93 25.29 -11.14
N GLU A 324 9.82 24.60 -11.41
CA GLU A 324 8.49 25.18 -11.54
C GLU A 324 7.48 24.47 -10.63
N THR A 325 6.47 25.21 -10.18
CA THR A 325 5.31 24.66 -9.45
C THR A 325 4.03 25.23 -10.03
N LYS A 326 2.95 24.43 -10.01
CA LYS A 326 1.59 24.93 -10.34
C LYS A 326 0.91 25.60 -9.15
N LEU A 327 1.53 25.59 -7.97
CA LEU A 327 1.04 26.30 -6.81
C LEU A 327 1.26 27.81 -7.00
N ASP A 328 0.17 28.56 -6.99
CA ASP A 328 0.23 30.01 -6.89
C ASP A 328 0.51 30.39 -5.43
N ILE A 329 1.79 30.69 -5.14
CA ILE A 329 2.25 31.04 -3.79
C ILE A 329 1.74 32.43 -3.38
N THR A 330 1.35 33.25 -4.35
CA THR A 330 0.89 34.63 -4.08
C THR A 330 -0.57 34.68 -3.61
N GLN A 331 -1.37 33.65 -3.91
CA GLN A 331 -2.72 33.56 -3.40
C GLN A 331 -2.70 33.03 -1.95
N PRO A 332 -3.35 33.74 -1.02
CA PRO A 332 -3.49 33.20 0.33
C PRO A 332 -4.16 31.84 0.22
N ARG A 333 -3.50 30.80 0.72
CA ARG A 333 -4.00 29.41 0.71
C ARG A 333 -5.44 29.44 1.16
N ARG A 334 -6.37 29.22 0.23
CA ARG A 334 -7.81 29.18 0.54
C ARG A 334 -8.01 27.95 1.43
N ARG A 335 -7.92 28.17 2.75
CA ARG A 335 -8.40 27.17 3.70
C ARG A 335 -9.81 26.81 3.26
N PRO A 336 -10.09 25.54 2.98
CA PRO A 336 -11.42 25.15 2.53
C PRO A 336 -12.41 25.74 3.55
N LYS A 337 -13.29 26.64 3.08
CA LYS A 337 -14.24 27.34 3.95
C LYS A 337 -14.92 26.28 4.80
N SER A 338 -15.06 26.52 6.10
CA SER A 338 -15.65 25.55 7.06
C SER A 338 -16.97 24.94 6.56
N GLY A 339 -17.70 25.65 5.70
CA GLY A 339 -18.88 25.14 5.00
C GLY A 339 -18.62 24.03 3.98
N GLN A 340 -17.47 24.02 3.30
CA GLN A 340 -17.13 22.92 2.37
C GLN A 340 -16.73 21.67 3.15
N ILE A 341 -16.01 21.84 4.25
CA ILE A 341 -15.66 20.75 5.19
C ILE A 341 -16.95 20.17 5.78
N ARG A 342 -17.88 21.01 6.25
CA ARG A 342 -19.18 20.55 6.79
C ARG A 342 -20.01 19.80 5.74
N LYS A 343 -20.05 20.27 4.48
CA LYS A 343 -20.74 19.58 3.37
C LYS A 343 -20.08 18.23 3.07
N ALA A 344 -18.75 18.13 3.06
CA ALA A 344 -18.02 16.86 2.84
C ALA A 344 -18.28 15.87 3.98
N VAL A 345 -18.23 16.34 5.25
CA VAL A 345 -18.53 15.50 6.42
C VAL A 345 -19.99 15.03 6.42
N LYS A 346 -20.94 15.91 6.08
CA LYS A 346 -22.38 15.56 5.99
C LYS A 346 -22.62 14.51 4.89
N ARG A 347 -22.02 14.69 3.71
CA ARG A 347 -22.13 13.72 2.60
C ARG A 347 -21.53 12.37 2.97
N TYR A 348 -20.44 12.34 3.72
CA TYR A 348 -19.85 11.10 4.23
C TYR A 348 -20.76 10.40 5.25
N SER A 349 -21.37 11.16 6.18
CA SER A 349 -22.31 10.58 7.16
C SER A 349 -23.57 10.02 6.49
N GLU A 350 -24.03 10.64 5.41
CA GLU A 350 -25.17 10.16 4.62
C GLU A 350 -24.83 8.90 3.82
N LEU A 351 -23.65 8.83 3.22
CA LEU A 351 -23.15 7.64 2.54
C LEU A 351 -22.95 6.48 3.54
N SER A 352 -22.33 6.74 4.69
CA SER A 352 -22.11 5.70 5.71
C SER A 352 -23.43 5.13 6.30
N LYS A 353 -24.51 5.93 6.30
CA LYS A 353 -25.85 5.46 6.71
C LYS A 353 -26.51 4.59 5.64
N ARG A 354 -26.24 4.82 4.35
CA ARG A 354 -26.75 3.97 3.26
C ARG A 354 -26.14 2.58 3.25
N TYR A 355 -24.88 2.45 3.70
CA TYR A 355 -24.18 1.17 3.77
C TYR A 355 -24.40 0.39 5.09
N LYS A 356 -25.17 0.95 6.04
CA LYS A 356 -25.56 0.26 7.28
C LYS A 356 -26.98 -0.33 7.24
N LYS A 357 -27.69 -0.16 6.13
CA LYS A 357 -28.93 -0.86 5.81
C LYS A 357 -28.65 -1.96 4.78
#